data_d6ed720984224f0c0d0462f179083532
#
_entry.id   d6ed720984224f0c0d0462f179083532
#
_cell.length_a   1.000
_cell.length_b   1.000
_cell.length_c   1.000
_cell.angle_alpha   90.00
_cell.angle_beta   90.00
_cell.angle_gamma   90.00
#
_symmetry.space_group_name_H-M   'P 1'
#
loop_
_entity.id
_entity.type
_entity.pdbx_description
1 polymer ?
#
loop_
_entity_poly.entity_id
_entity_poly.type
_entity_poly.pdbx_seq_one_letter_code
_entity_poly.pdbx_strand_id
1 'polypeptide(L)'
;MAIQIKNIEQLKLMRRAGLLVGQTLELLRESIKPGMTTDALDAIAAANIKRGGGTSNFLGYHGFPATICVSVNEEIVHGIPGSRIINDGDVVSIDCGAIIEGWHGDAAISIGVGSVNPEDQKLMDVCEASMWRGIAAGKHGAKLSDIGYAIEQYVNSQGKYGILQEYGGHG
;
A
#
# COMPACT_ATOMS: atom_id res chain seq x y z
N MET A 1 2.24 -25.18 5.01
CA MET A 1 0.88 -24.71 5.36
C MET A 1 -0.09 -25.14 4.27
N ALA A 2 -1.34 -25.51 4.62
CA ALA A 2 -2.34 -25.83 3.61
C ALA A 2 -2.91 -24.55 3.01
N ILE A 3 -3.18 -24.54 1.70
CA ILE A 3 -3.86 -23.43 1.02
C ILE A 3 -5.30 -23.38 1.52
N GLN A 4 -5.72 -22.23 2.05
CA GLN A 4 -7.10 -22.00 2.48
C GLN A 4 -7.93 -21.44 1.33
N ILE A 5 -8.87 -22.23 0.84
CA ILE A 5 -9.83 -21.78 -0.18
C ILE A 5 -10.97 -21.04 0.51
N LYS A 6 -11.21 -19.79 0.08
CA LYS A 6 -12.28 -18.96 0.65
C LYS A 6 -13.62 -19.22 -0.05
N ASN A 7 -14.70 -19.34 0.74
CA ASN A 7 -16.05 -19.37 0.20
C ASN A 7 -16.57 -17.95 -0.10
N ILE A 8 -17.75 -17.85 -0.73
CA ILE A 8 -18.29 -16.57 -1.19
C ILE A 8 -18.58 -15.58 -0.03
N GLU A 9 -19.01 -16.07 1.13
CA GLU A 9 -19.28 -15.21 2.29
C GLU A 9 -17.98 -14.65 2.88
N GLN A 10 -16.95 -15.47 2.93
CA GLN A 10 -15.60 -15.04 3.34
C GLN A 10 -15.03 -14.00 2.38
N LEU A 11 -15.21 -14.20 1.06
CA LEU A 11 -14.78 -13.20 0.05
C LEU A 11 -15.52 -11.88 0.21
N LYS A 12 -16.81 -11.88 0.59
CA LYS A 12 -17.55 -10.64 0.89
C LYS A 12 -16.96 -9.90 2.09
N LEU A 13 -16.56 -10.61 3.14
CA LEU A 13 -15.91 -10.00 4.30
C LEU A 13 -14.51 -9.43 3.96
N MET A 14 -13.69 -10.20 3.23
CA MET A 14 -12.41 -9.71 2.73
C MET A 14 -12.59 -8.45 1.87
N ARG A 15 -13.61 -8.44 0.99
CA ARG A 15 -13.93 -7.28 0.18
C ARG A 15 -14.28 -6.04 1.02
N ARG A 16 -15.01 -6.21 2.14
CA ARG A 16 -15.33 -5.08 3.06
C ARG A 16 -14.06 -4.49 3.66
N ALA A 17 -13.14 -5.34 4.13
CA ALA A 17 -11.85 -4.89 4.65
C ALA A 17 -11.02 -4.15 3.56
N GLY A 18 -10.92 -4.74 2.35
CA GLY A 18 -10.22 -4.11 1.23
C GLY A 18 -10.83 -2.78 0.79
N LEU A 19 -12.18 -2.66 0.80
CA LEU A 19 -12.85 -1.39 0.49
C LEU A 19 -12.55 -0.31 1.53
N LEU A 20 -12.50 -0.67 2.81
CA LEU A 20 -12.13 0.27 3.87
C LEU A 20 -10.69 0.76 3.72
N VAL A 21 -9.77 -0.14 3.35
CA VAL A 21 -8.38 0.24 3.02
C VAL A 21 -8.34 1.19 1.84
N GLY A 22 -9.00 0.85 0.72
CA GLY A 22 -9.05 1.71 -0.46
C GLY A 22 -9.62 3.11 -0.18
N GLN A 23 -10.71 3.19 0.59
CA GLN A 23 -11.30 4.46 1.03
C GLN A 23 -10.35 5.27 1.93
N THR A 24 -9.58 4.59 2.79
CA THR A 24 -8.60 5.25 3.66
C THR A 24 -7.45 5.81 2.83
N LEU A 25 -6.92 5.03 1.89
CA LEU A 25 -5.83 5.48 1.00
C LEU A 25 -6.27 6.66 0.12
N GLU A 26 -7.49 6.64 -0.41
CA GLU A 26 -8.00 7.77 -1.19
C GLU A 26 -8.18 9.02 -0.34
N LEU A 27 -8.72 8.90 0.87
CA LEU A 27 -8.80 10.03 1.80
C LEU A 27 -7.41 10.61 2.12
N LEU A 28 -6.39 9.76 2.29
CA LEU A 28 -5.02 10.21 2.53
C LEU A 28 -4.43 10.90 1.30
N ARG A 29 -4.70 10.39 0.09
CA ARG A 29 -4.32 11.02 -1.18
C ARG A 29 -4.89 12.43 -1.33
N GLU A 30 -6.16 12.61 -0.96
CA GLU A 30 -6.82 13.91 -1.01
C GLU A 30 -6.36 14.88 0.09
N SER A 31 -5.90 14.33 1.23
CA SER A 31 -5.54 15.13 2.41
C SER A 31 -4.10 15.60 2.42
N ILE A 32 -3.19 14.81 1.83
CA ILE A 32 -1.75 15.07 1.89
C ILE A 32 -1.36 16.36 1.19
N LYS A 33 -0.54 17.17 1.86
CA LYS A 33 -0.01 18.43 1.32
C LYS A 33 1.30 18.80 1.99
N PRO A 34 2.14 19.64 1.36
CA PRO A 34 3.34 20.17 1.99
C PRO A 34 3.05 20.82 3.33
N GLY A 35 3.93 20.65 4.31
CA GLY A 35 3.83 21.15 5.67
C GLY A 35 3.09 20.22 6.65
N MET A 36 2.44 19.17 6.18
CA MET A 36 1.89 18.15 7.08
C MET A 36 3.00 17.27 7.66
N THR A 37 2.76 16.74 8.85
CA THR A 37 3.63 15.72 9.45
C THR A 37 3.12 14.32 9.11
N THR A 38 4.00 13.32 9.15
CA THR A 38 3.60 11.95 8.85
C THR A 38 2.66 11.36 9.90
N ASP A 39 2.72 11.79 11.16
CA ASP A 39 1.76 11.43 12.20
C ASP A 39 0.36 12.05 11.99
N ALA A 40 0.27 13.20 11.33
CA ALA A 40 -1.03 13.76 10.95
C ALA A 40 -1.76 12.86 9.93
N LEU A 41 -1.03 12.22 9.00
CA LEU A 41 -1.60 11.22 8.10
C LEU A 41 -2.06 9.98 8.86
N ASP A 42 -1.27 9.51 9.83
CA ASP A 42 -1.64 8.37 10.67
C ASP A 42 -2.93 8.64 11.46
N ALA A 43 -3.07 9.83 12.02
CA ALA A 43 -4.29 10.25 12.74
C ALA A 43 -5.53 10.24 11.83
N ILE A 44 -5.39 10.69 10.57
CA ILE A 44 -6.47 10.66 9.57
C ILE A 44 -6.87 9.20 9.26
N ALA A 45 -5.88 8.33 9.02
CA ALA A 45 -6.09 6.92 8.75
C ALA A 45 -6.78 6.22 9.93
N ALA A 46 -6.29 6.42 11.15
CA ALA A 46 -6.86 5.85 12.37
C ALA A 46 -8.33 6.23 12.56
N ALA A 47 -8.65 7.52 12.36
CA ALA A 47 -10.02 8.03 12.46
C ALA A 47 -10.93 7.40 11.39
N ASN A 48 -10.46 7.26 10.16
CA ASN A 48 -11.25 6.67 9.07
C ASN A 48 -11.48 5.18 9.26
N ILE A 49 -10.45 4.41 9.58
CA ILE A 49 -10.56 2.97 9.85
C ILE A 49 -11.53 2.71 10.99
N LYS A 50 -11.41 3.45 12.10
CA LYS A 50 -12.34 3.36 13.23
C LYS A 50 -13.78 3.69 12.85
N ARG A 51 -13.99 4.76 12.07
CA ARG A 51 -15.32 5.16 11.57
C ARG A 51 -15.94 4.08 10.67
N GLY A 52 -15.12 3.38 9.89
CA GLY A 52 -15.52 2.26 9.05
C GLY A 52 -15.76 0.94 9.81
N GLY A 53 -15.63 0.94 11.14
CA GLY A 53 -15.84 -0.24 11.98
C GLY A 53 -14.68 -1.24 11.95
N GLY A 54 -13.52 -0.84 11.45
CA GLY A 54 -12.29 -1.65 11.40
C GLY A 54 -11.29 -1.32 12.49
N THR A 55 -10.22 -2.12 12.54
CA THR A 55 -9.01 -1.88 13.33
C THR A 55 -7.79 -1.97 12.42
N SER A 56 -6.66 -1.38 12.81
CA SER A 56 -5.41 -1.46 12.04
C SER A 56 -4.82 -2.87 12.09
N ASN A 57 -4.22 -3.33 10.98
CA ASN A 57 -3.39 -4.52 10.93
C ASN A 57 -2.03 -4.32 11.63
N PHE A 58 -1.53 -3.07 11.64
CA PHE A 58 -0.14 -2.75 11.97
C PHE A 58 0.04 -2.36 13.42
N LEU A 59 -0.91 -1.59 13.98
CA LEU A 59 -0.81 -1.08 15.36
C LEU A 59 -0.68 -2.24 16.37
N GLY A 60 0.48 -2.30 17.03
CA GLY A 60 0.83 -3.34 18.00
C GLY A 60 1.46 -4.60 17.37
N TYR A 61 1.40 -4.78 16.05
CA TYR A 61 2.02 -5.93 15.39
C TYR A 61 3.54 -5.86 15.50
N HIS A 62 4.15 -6.85 16.15
CA HIS A 62 5.58 -6.86 16.51
C HIS A 62 6.07 -5.55 17.17
N GLY A 63 5.18 -4.84 17.89
CA GLY A 63 5.49 -3.59 18.56
C GLY A 63 5.43 -2.35 17.66
N PHE A 64 4.91 -2.45 16.43
CA PHE A 64 4.76 -1.30 15.54
C PHE A 64 3.81 -0.26 16.19
N PRO A 65 4.21 1.03 16.29
CA PRO A 65 3.52 1.99 17.15
C PRO A 65 2.38 2.77 16.47
N ALA A 66 2.13 2.55 15.18
CA ALA A 66 1.24 3.39 14.37
C ALA A 66 0.16 2.59 13.62
N THR A 67 -0.82 3.28 13.06
CA THR A 67 -1.95 2.70 12.31
C THR A 67 -1.57 2.32 10.89
N ILE A 68 -0.72 3.13 10.25
CA ILE A 68 -0.23 2.97 8.88
C ILE A 68 1.30 3.08 8.84
N CYS A 69 1.93 2.65 7.75
CA CYS A 69 3.31 3.03 7.47
C CYS A 69 3.35 4.23 6.54
N VAL A 70 4.27 5.18 6.79
CA VAL A 70 4.49 6.34 5.93
C VAL A 70 5.99 6.44 5.65
N SER A 71 6.38 6.06 4.44
CA SER A 71 7.77 6.06 3.99
C SER A 71 8.00 7.21 3.02
N VAL A 72 8.99 8.06 3.28
CA VAL A 72 9.23 9.28 2.52
C VAL A 72 10.56 9.18 1.78
N ASN A 73 10.55 9.38 0.47
CA ASN A 73 11.71 9.39 -0.43
C ASN A 73 12.52 8.08 -0.36
N GLU A 74 13.72 8.13 0.26
CA GLU A 74 14.65 7.00 0.38
C GLU A 74 14.19 5.87 1.32
N GLU A 75 13.15 6.11 2.11
CA GLU A 75 12.57 5.06 2.96
C GLU A 75 11.78 4.06 2.10
N ILE A 76 12.26 2.83 2.02
CA ILE A 76 11.68 1.83 1.12
C ILE A 76 10.30 1.39 1.59
N VAL A 77 10.18 0.92 2.85
CA VAL A 77 8.93 0.45 3.49
C VAL A 77 9.00 0.63 5.01
N HIS A 78 7.84 0.48 5.67
CA HIS A 78 7.69 0.43 7.12
C HIS A 78 8.13 1.71 7.85
N GLY A 79 8.12 2.87 7.15
CA GLY A 79 8.36 4.16 7.79
C GLY A 79 7.38 4.40 8.93
N ILE A 80 7.91 4.74 10.12
CA ILE A 80 7.07 5.00 11.31
C ILE A 80 6.60 6.46 11.28
N PRO A 81 5.28 6.70 11.24
CA PRO A 81 4.73 8.06 11.35
C PRO A 81 5.23 8.82 12.58
N GLY A 82 5.56 10.08 12.40
CA GLY A 82 6.10 10.94 13.46
C GLY A 82 6.12 12.40 13.04
N SER A 83 7.02 13.17 13.65
CA SER A 83 7.15 14.63 13.45
C SER A 83 7.83 15.00 12.11
N ARG A 84 8.19 14.05 11.23
CA ARG A 84 8.75 14.36 9.91
C ARG A 84 7.76 15.18 9.11
N ILE A 85 8.20 16.35 8.66
CA ILE A 85 7.42 17.25 7.80
C ILE A 85 7.57 16.79 6.35
N ILE A 86 6.44 16.69 5.65
CA ILE A 86 6.34 16.40 4.23
C ILE A 86 6.55 17.72 3.47
N ASN A 87 7.44 17.73 2.50
CA ASN A 87 7.77 18.90 1.70
C ASN A 87 7.21 18.82 0.28
N ASP A 88 7.22 19.97 -0.40
CA ASP A 88 6.98 20.02 -1.84
C ASP A 88 8.07 19.21 -2.58
N GLY A 89 7.65 18.34 -3.48
CA GLY A 89 8.53 17.45 -4.23
C GLY A 89 8.79 16.08 -3.59
N ASP A 90 8.33 15.83 -2.35
CA ASP A 90 8.50 14.52 -1.72
C ASP A 90 7.65 13.43 -2.41
N VAL A 91 8.22 12.24 -2.51
CA VAL A 91 7.49 11.00 -2.78
C VAL A 91 7.13 10.34 -1.47
N VAL A 92 5.84 10.15 -1.21
CA VAL A 92 5.34 9.55 0.03
C VAL A 92 4.61 8.25 -0.27
N SER A 93 5.16 7.14 0.21
CA SER A 93 4.53 5.82 0.13
C SER A 93 3.77 5.55 1.41
N ILE A 94 2.47 5.30 1.29
CA ILE A 94 1.57 5.02 2.41
C ILE A 94 1.08 3.59 2.29
N ASP A 95 1.34 2.78 3.31
CA ASP A 95 0.87 1.41 3.43
C ASP A 95 -0.19 1.35 4.53
N CYS A 96 -1.35 0.77 4.20
CA CYS A 96 -2.53 0.76 5.04
C CYS A 96 -3.17 -0.61 5.08
N GLY A 97 -3.32 -1.14 6.29
CA GLY A 97 -4.03 -2.38 6.52
C GLY A 97 -5.20 -2.21 7.49
N ALA A 98 -6.32 -2.87 7.22
CA ALA A 98 -7.50 -2.85 8.09
C ALA A 98 -8.11 -4.23 8.27
N ILE A 99 -8.64 -4.47 9.48
CA ILE A 99 -9.34 -5.69 9.86
C ILE A 99 -10.82 -5.38 10.07
N ILE A 100 -11.69 -6.13 9.42
CA ILE A 100 -13.14 -6.14 9.67
C ILE A 100 -13.58 -7.58 9.96
N GLU A 101 -14.18 -7.82 11.12
CA GLU A 101 -14.69 -9.14 11.52
C GLU A 101 -13.64 -10.27 11.38
N GLY A 102 -12.36 -9.95 11.66
CA GLY A 102 -11.24 -10.88 11.54
C GLY A 102 -10.71 -11.09 10.12
N TRP A 103 -11.22 -10.35 9.12
CA TRP A 103 -10.74 -10.39 7.74
C TRP A 103 -9.91 -9.16 7.40
N HIS A 104 -8.79 -9.38 6.77
CA HIS A 104 -7.78 -8.38 6.49
C HIS A 104 -7.92 -7.81 5.07
N GLY A 105 -7.72 -6.50 4.94
CA GLY A 105 -7.39 -5.83 3.70
C GLY A 105 -6.06 -5.13 3.88
N ASP A 106 -5.27 -5.04 2.81
CA ASP A 106 -3.92 -4.50 2.83
C ASP A 106 -3.57 -3.95 1.44
N ALA A 107 -3.10 -2.72 1.37
CA ALA A 107 -2.65 -2.10 0.13
C ALA A 107 -1.80 -0.86 0.41
N ALA A 108 -0.95 -0.52 -0.55
CA ALA A 108 -0.12 0.68 -0.50
C ALA A 108 -0.29 1.54 -1.76
N ILE A 109 -0.06 2.84 -1.59
CA ILE A 109 0.03 3.80 -2.69
C ILE A 109 1.27 4.69 -2.51
N SER A 110 1.82 5.17 -3.62
CA SER A 110 2.83 6.23 -3.61
C SER A 110 2.24 7.51 -4.18
N ILE A 111 2.52 8.63 -3.53
CA ILE A 111 1.97 9.95 -3.87
C ILE A 111 3.12 10.93 -4.01
N GLY A 112 3.17 11.61 -5.14
CA GLY A 112 4.02 12.78 -5.30
C GLY A 112 3.35 14.00 -4.68
N VAL A 113 4.03 14.67 -3.76
CA VAL A 113 3.47 15.81 -3.04
C VAL A 113 3.91 17.12 -3.68
N GLY A 114 2.96 17.89 -4.22
CA GLY A 114 3.28 19.11 -4.95
C GLY A 114 4.03 18.87 -6.26
N SER A 115 5.19 19.49 -6.44
CA SER A 115 5.96 19.46 -7.69
C SER A 115 7.09 18.44 -7.63
N VAL A 116 6.79 17.16 -7.84
CA VAL A 116 7.82 16.10 -7.91
C VAL A 116 8.61 16.18 -9.21
N ASN A 117 9.86 15.70 -9.17
CA ASN A 117 10.65 15.63 -10.39
C ASN A 117 10.14 14.55 -11.36
N PRO A 118 10.38 14.68 -12.67
CA PRO A 118 9.86 13.75 -13.68
C PRO A 118 10.37 12.30 -13.54
N GLU A 119 11.54 12.08 -12.95
CA GLU A 119 12.11 10.74 -12.76
C GLU A 119 11.38 10.01 -11.65
N ASP A 120 11.07 10.69 -10.55
CA ASP A 120 10.28 10.14 -9.43
C ASP A 120 8.84 9.88 -9.86
N GLN A 121 8.22 10.79 -10.62
CA GLN A 121 6.89 10.55 -11.19
C GLN A 121 6.91 9.30 -12.08
N LYS A 122 7.91 9.18 -12.95
CA LYS A 122 8.06 8.00 -13.81
C LYS A 122 8.25 6.70 -13.01
N LEU A 123 9.00 6.74 -11.91
CA LEU A 123 9.18 5.59 -11.03
C LEU A 123 7.84 5.14 -10.44
N MET A 124 7.03 6.07 -9.94
CA MET A 124 5.68 5.78 -9.41
C MET A 124 4.78 5.20 -10.51
N ASP A 125 4.76 5.79 -11.70
CA ASP A 125 3.93 5.33 -12.83
C ASP A 125 4.32 3.90 -13.27
N VAL A 126 5.62 3.60 -13.34
CA VAL A 126 6.11 2.25 -13.68
C VAL A 126 5.74 1.25 -12.60
N CYS A 127 5.87 1.63 -11.32
CA CYS A 127 5.50 0.78 -10.19
C CYS A 127 4.00 0.43 -10.23
N GLU A 128 3.13 1.42 -10.35
CA GLU A 128 1.68 1.21 -10.42
C GLU A 128 1.29 0.37 -11.66
N ALA A 129 1.82 0.71 -12.83
CA ALA A 129 1.55 -0.07 -14.05
C ALA A 129 2.01 -1.52 -13.93
N SER A 130 3.13 -1.77 -13.24
CA SER A 130 3.64 -3.14 -13.00
C SER A 130 2.69 -3.94 -12.11
N MET A 131 2.16 -3.32 -11.05
CA MET A 131 1.16 -3.92 -10.17
C MET A 131 -0.08 -4.38 -10.96
N TRP A 132 -0.63 -3.50 -11.81
CA TRP A 132 -1.80 -3.84 -12.63
C TRP A 132 -1.53 -4.99 -13.60
N ARG A 133 -0.31 -5.12 -14.11
CA ARG A 133 0.08 -6.28 -14.93
C ARG A 133 0.15 -7.57 -14.12
N GLY A 134 0.68 -7.48 -12.90
CA GLY A 134 0.67 -8.61 -11.97
C GLY A 134 -0.75 -9.07 -11.64
N ILE A 135 -1.65 -8.15 -11.30
CA ILE A 135 -3.07 -8.43 -11.03
C ILE A 135 -3.73 -9.08 -12.25
N ALA A 136 -3.48 -8.55 -13.45
CA ALA A 136 -4.03 -9.11 -14.70
C ALA A 136 -3.50 -10.52 -15.03
N ALA A 137 -2.32 -10.89 -14.54
CA ALA A 137 -1.76 -12.23 -14.70
C ALA A 137 -2.38 -13.25 -13.73
N GLY A 138 -2.97 -12.79 -12.60
CA GLY A 138 -3.62 -13.64 -11.59
C GLY A 138 -4.97 -14.18 -12.05
N LYS A 139 -4.98 -15.05 -13.06
CA LYS A 139 -6.19 -15.64 -13.66
C LYS A 139 -6.43 -17.06 -13.17
N HIS A 140 -7.65 -17.55 -13.32
CA HIS A 140 -7.94 -18.96 -13.10
C HIS A 140 -7.01 -19.86 -13.95
N GLY A 141 -6.38 -20.82 -13.28
CA GLY A 141 -5.40 -21.72 -13.90
C GLY A 141 -3.96 -21.17 -14.00
N ALA A 142 -3.72 -19.89 -13.66
CA ALA A 142 -2.38 -19.34 -13.58
C ALA A 142 -1.63 -19.86 -12.34
N LYS A 143 -0.31 -19.81 -12.41
CA LYS A 143 0.56 -20.09 -11.26
C LYS A 143 0.83 -18.81 -10.48
N LEU A 144 1.11 -18.92 -9.17
CA LEU A 144 1.48 -17.78 -8.36
C LEU A 144 2.69 -17.01 -8.94
N SER A 145 3.67 -17.73 -9.48
CA SER A 145 4.84 -17.14 -10.13
C SER A 145 4.54 -16.30 -11.37
N ASP A 146 3.39 -16.48 -12.03
CA ASP A 146 3.03 -15.72 -13.22
C ASP A 146 2.79 -14.24 -12.88
N ILE A 147 2.35 -13.95 -11.65
CA ILE A 147 2.18 -12.59 -11.13
C ILE A 147 3.54 -11.88 -11.05
N GLY A 148 4.49 -12.46 -10.33
CA GLY A 148 5.85 -11.89 -10.18
C GLY A 148 6.56 -11.78 -11.53
N TYR A 149 6.44 -12.78 -12.39
CA TYR A 149 7.02 -12.75 -13.74
C TYR A 149 6.46 -11.58 -14.58
N ALA A 150 5.16 -11.36 -14.56
CA ALA A 150 4.54 -10.26 -15.30
C ALA A 150 5.01 -8.88 -14.81
N ILE A 151 5.18 -8.71 -13.48
CA ILE A 151 5.72 -7.51 -12.87
C ILE A 151 7.17 -7.29 -13.33
N GLU A 152 8.04 -8.29 -13.14
CA GLU A 152 9.45 -8.21 -13.47
C GLU A 152 9.69 -7.91 -14.95
N GLN A 153 9.00 -8.61 -15.86
CA GLN A 153 9.12 -8.38 -17.29
C GLN A 153 8.73 -6.94 -17.68
N TYR A 154 7.66 -6.43 -17.09
CA TYR A 154 7.25 -5.07 -17.37
C TYR A 154 8.27 -4.05 -16.84
N VAL A 155 8.68 -4.14 -15.58
CA VAL A 155 9.66 -3.23 -14.97
C VAL A 155 10.95 -3.20 -15.79
N ASN A 156 11.52 -4.37 -16.14
CA ASN A 156 12.73 -4.49 -16.95
C ASN A 156 12.58 -3.89 -18.36
N SER A 157 11.37 -3.87 -18.93
CA SER A 157 11.10 -3.24 -20.22
C SER A 157 11.07 -1.71 -20.17
N GLN A 158 10.88 -1.12 -18.98
CA GLN A 158 10.75 0.34 -18.80
C GLN A 158 12.07 1.05 -18.50
N GLY A 159 13.11 0.31 -18.12
CA GLY A 159 14.43 0.87 -17.81
C GLY A 159 15.19 0.08 -16.76
N LYS A 160 16.19 0.71 -16.18
CA LYS A 160 17.03 0.12 -15.12
C LYS A 160 16.45 0.50 -13.75
N TYR A 161 15.45 -0.24 -13.31
CA TYR A 161 14.87 -0.12 -11.97
C TYR A 161 15.32 -1.26 -11.08
N GLY A 162 15.50 -0.98 -9.78
CA GLY A 162 15.70 -2.02 -8.77
C GLY A 162 14.37 -2.72 -8.46
N ILE A 163 14.44 -4.03 -8.26
CA ILE A 163 13.29 -4.84 -7.78
C ILE A 163 13.72 -5.46 -6.46
N LEU A 164 12.97 -5.18 -5.39
CA LEU A 164 13.21 -5.77 -4.09
C LEU A 164 12.97 -7.29 -4.13
N GLN A 165 13.93 -8.05 -3.61
CA GLN A 165 13.88 -9.52 -3.59
C GLN A 165 13.58 -10.10 -2.22
N GLU A 166 13.80 -9.32 -1.15
CA GLU A 166 13.62 -9.75 0.24
C GLU A 166 12.16 -9.74 0.70
N TYR A 167 11.28 -9.09 -0.04
CA TYR A 167 9.85 -9.00 0.25
C TYR A 167 9.05 -9.73 -0.81
N GLY A 168 7.93 -10.32 -0.39
CA GLY A 168 7.03 -11.07 -1.27
C GLY A 168 5.58 -10.68 -1.04
N GLY A 169 4.71 -11.04 -1.99
CA GLY A 169 3.27 -10.92 -1.82
C GLY A 169 2.76 -11.90 -0.75
N HIS A 170 1.72 -11.49 -0.05
CA HIS A 170 1.08 -12.26 1.02
C HIS A 170 -0.44 -12.03 1.05
N GLY A 171 -1.15 -12.76 1.90
CA GLY A 171 -2.58 -12.62 2.09
C GLY A 171 -3.04 -13.12 3.43
#